data_456743c6a6cd35939b533d8da4a5236d
#
_entry.id   456743c6a6cd35939b533d8da4a5236d
#
_cell.length_a   1.000
_cell.length_b   1.000
_cell.length_c   1.000
_cell.angle_alpha   90.00
_cell.angle_beta   90.00
_cell.angle_gamma   90.00
#
_symmetry.space_group_name_H-M   'P 1'
#
loop_
_entity.id
_entity.type
_entity.pdbx_description
1 polymer ?
#
loop_
_entity_poly.entity_id
_entity_poly.type
_entity_poly.pdbx_seq_one_letter_code
_entity_poly.pdbx_strand_id
1 'polypeptide(L)'
;MAIEENSPLEQVAPLATAESKSKRNYRPIYSLHKWWAQRLGSVFRTIGLSTFLNTDDPNEVWDHYFKSNDFSDKIVLDPFMGSRTTLVELNRLGAKTIGIDINPVAWWTVKKELEPVDTNELEKAFKTLERSVADKIKQYYKTECPACHREADVMYYFWVRKVKCISCGKDVHLFKYHVIAREKEKHPAVVVCPDCWHIFETRSSREITQCPKCSFEFDPDEGTFEGGKIIPARLVNRDIMC
;
A
#
# COMPACT_ATOMS: atom_id res chain seq x y z
N MET A 1 21.57 5.25 -32.41
CA MET A 1 21.53 3.97 -31.65
C MET A 1 20.09 3.66 -31.29
N ALA A 2 19.65 2.46 -31.53
CA ALA A 2 18.34 2.02 -31.12
C ALA A 2 18.42 1.52 -29.67
N ILE A 3 17.53 1.99 -28.82
CA ILE A 3 17.45 1.62 -27.39
C ILE A 3 17.23 0.11 -27.19
N GLU A 4 16.63 -0.54 -28.20
CA GLU A 4 16.37 -1.97 -28.22
C GLU A 4 17.67 -2.80 -28.33
N GLU A 5 18.74 -2.23 -28.88
CA GLU A 5 20.00 -2.93 -29.12
C GLU A 5 20.92 -2.92 -27.90
N ASN A 6 20.93 -1.81 -27.13
CA ASN A 6 21.85 -1.64 -26.01
C ASN A 6 21.20 -1.78 -24.61
N SER A 7 19.91 -2.10 -24.53
CA SER A 7 19.25 -2.26 -23.23
C SER A 7 19.55 -3.62 -22.58
N PRO A 8 20.03 -3.66 -21.33
CA PRO A 8 20.37 -4.89 -20.60
C PRO A 8 19.10 -5.57 -20.05
N LEU A 9 18.24 -6.08 -20.93
CA LEU A 9 16.91 -6.58 -20.57
C LEU A 9 16.94 -7.77 -19.61
N GLU A 10 17.91 -8.68 -19.77
CA GLU A 10 18.04 -9.85 -18.89
C GLU A 10 18.36 -9.48 -17.46
N GLN A 11 19.19 -8.46 -17.25
CA GLN A 11 19.58 -7.97 -15.93
C GLN A 11 18.49 -7.12 -15.29
N VAL A 12 17.75 -6.34 -16.08
CA VAL A 12 16.73 -5.43 -15.59
C VAL A 12 15.40 -6.11 -15.29
N ALA A 13 15.03 -7.17 -16.01
CA ALA A 13 13.76 -7.87 -15.85
C ALA A 13 13.54 -8.41 -14.41
N PRO A 14 14.51 -9.02 -13.73
CA PRO A 14 14.36 -9.41 -12.32
C PRO A 14 14.11 -8.22 -11.39
N LEU A 15 14.81 -7.10 -11.59
CA LEU A 15 14.62 -5.87 -10.80
C LEU A 15 13.23 -5.29 -11.02
N ALA A 16 12.77 -5.21 -12.27
CA ALA A 16 11.44 -4.74 -12.61
C ALA A 16 10.35 -5.62 -12.00
N THR A 17 10.56 -6.93 -12.00
CA THR A 17 9.65 -7.91 -11.37
C THR A 17 9.59 -7.71 -9.85
N ALA A 18 10.72 -7.56 -9.19
CA ALA A 18 10.80 -7.31 -7.76
C ALA A 18 10.14 -5.96 -7.39
N GLU A 19 10.43 -4.91 -8.14
CA GLU A 19 9.81 -3.59 -7.95
C GLU A 19 8.29 -3.65 -8.14
N SER A 20 7.78 -4.39 -9.12
CA SER A 20 6.34 -4.52 -9.36
C SER A 20 5.60 -5.14 -8.17
N LYS A 21 6.23 -6.08 -7.46
CA LYS A 21 5.67 -6.75 -6.27
C LYS A 21 5.74 -5.88 -5.02
N SER A 22 6.74 -5.01 -4.89
CA SER A 22 6.98 -4.20 -3.69
C SER A 22 7.60 -2.82 -4.01
N LYS A 23 6.86 -1.99 -4.75
CA LYS A 23 7.31 -0.65 -5.18
C LYS A 23 7.83 0.21 -4.02
N ARG A 24 7.15 0.17 -2.88
CA ARG A 24 7.52 0.97 -1.70
C ARG A 24 8.90 0.61 -1.16
N ASN A 25 9.27 -0.66 -1.14
CA ASN A 25 10.58 -1.10 -0.65
C ASN A 25 11.70 -0.77 -1.63
N TYR A 26 11.45 -0.93 -2.92
CA TYR A 26 12.46 -0.69 -3.96
C TYR A 26 12.60 0.79 -4.36
N ARG A 27 11.54 1.57 -4.22
CA ARG A 27 11.49 2.99 -4.57
C ARG A 27 10.71 3.79 -3.51
N PRO A 28 11.30 4.03 -2.32
CA PRO A 28 10.62 4.74 -1.23
C PRO A 28 10.11 6.14 -1.62
N ILE A 29 10.83 6.83 -2.52
CA ILE A 29 10.47 8.16 -3.02
C ILE A 29 9.04 8.18 -3.61
N TYR A 30 8.57 7.06 -4.18
CA TYR A 30 7.22 6.96 -4.72
C TYR A 30 6.14 6.72 -3.66
N SER A 31 6.49 6.76 -2.37
CA SER A 31 5.54 6.60 -1.27
C SER A 31 4.85 7.89 -0.86
N LEU A 32 5.32 9.05 -1.32
CA LEU A 32 4.72 10.35 -0.98
C LEU A 32 3.25 10.44 -1.43
N HIS A 33 2.96 9.97 -2.63
CA HIS A 33 1.60 9.92 -3.16
C HIS A 33 1.36 8.66 -4.00
N LYS A 34 0.23 7.99 -3.77
CA LYS A 34 -0.14 6.81 -4.56
C LYS A 34 -0.66 7.23 -5.94
N TRP A 35 0.05 6.83 -6.99
CA TRP A 35 -0.37 7.04 -8.38
C TRP A 35 -0.72 5.71 -9.04
N TRP A 36 -1.92 5.60 -9.63
CA TRP A 36 -2.44 4.32 -10.13
C TRP A 36 -1.67 3.77 -11.33
N ALA A 37 -1.31 4.64 -12.28
CA ALA A 37 -0.61 4.26 -13.50
C ALA A 37 0.92 4.42 -13.39
N GLN A 38 1.48 4.31 -12.19
CA GLN A 38 2.91 4.49 -11.97
C GLN A 38 3.73 3.44 -12.70
N ARG A 39 4.69 3.91 -13.49
CA ARG A 39 5.65 3.07 -14.20
C ARG A 39 6.76 2.59 -13.27
N LEU A 40 7.54 1.61 -13.72
CA LEU A 40 8.65 1.05 -12.95
C LEU A 40 9.90 1.93 -13.12
N GLY A 41 10.45 2.38 -12.01
CA GLY A 41 11.65 3.21 -12.00
C GLY A 41 12.88 2.48 -12.55
N SER A 42 13.00 1.18 -12.27
CA SER A 42 14.07 0.34 -12.84
C SER A 42 14.10 0.38 -14.36
N VAL A 43 12.96 0.29 -15.01
CA VAL A 43 12.83 0.37 -16.47
C VAL A 43 13.21 1.76 -16.97
N PHE A 44 12.67 2.82 -16.36
CA PHE A 44 12.94 4.19 -16.80
C PHE A 44 14.39 4.62 -16.56
N ARG A 45 15.03 4.12 -15.48
CA ARG A 45 16.47 4.30 -15.29
C ARG A 45 17.27 3.64 -16.41
N THR A 46 16.90 2.44 -16.82
CA THR A 46 17.55 1.76 -17.95
C THR A 46 17.38 2.53 -19.25
N ILE A 47 16.16 2.97 -19.55
CA ILE A 47 15.89 3.81 -20.74
C ILE A 47 16.80 5.05 -20.76
N GLY A 48 16.93 5.73 -19.62
CA GLY A 48 17.83 6.89 -19.50
C GLY A 48 19.28 6.55 -19.79
N LEU A 49 19.80 5.50 -19.15
CA LEU A 49 21.19 5.07 -19.36
C LEU A 49 21.42 4.64 -20.81
N SER A 50 20.55 3.81 -21.38
CA SER A 50 20.66 3.37 -22.78
C SER A 50 20.58 4.54 -23.78
N THR A 51 19.90 5.63 -23.41
CA THR A 51 19.82 6.84 -24.24
C THR A 51 21.03 7.75 -24.10
N PHE A 52 21.59 7.84 -22.87
CA PHE A 52 22.65 8.85 -22.58
C PHE A 52 24.06 8.31 -22.82
N LEU A 53 24.27 7.02 -22.62
CA LEU A 53 25.55 6.39 -22.91
C LEU A 53 25.68 6.18 -24.44
N ASN A 54 26.87 6.52 -24.94
CA ASN A 54 27.17 6.35 -26.37
C ASN A 54 27.81 4.98 -26.60
N THR A 55 27.05 3.92 -26.35
CA THR A 55 27.49 2.52 -26.47
C THR A 55 26.39 1.64 -27.04
N ASP A 56 26.78 0.58 -27.78
CA ASP A 56 25.89 -0.48 -28.25
C ASP A 56 25.99 -1.75 -27.36
N ASP A 57 26.83 -1.72 -26.29
CA ASP A 57 27.03 -2.85 -25.38
C ASP A 57 26.05 -2.76 -24.18
N PRO A 58 25.09 -3.69 -24.07
CA PRO A 58 24.21 -3.77 -22.90
C PRO A 58 24.93 -3.94 -21.56
N ASN A 59 26.11 -4.58 -21.56
CA ASN A 59 26.88 -4.79 -20.33
C ASN A 59 27.46 -3.46 -19.81
N GLU A 60 27.90 -2.59 -20.70
CA GLU A 60 28.36 -1.26 -20.31
C GLU A 60 27.21 -0.43 -19.72
N VAL A 61 26.01 -0.50 -20.31
CA VAL A 61 24.81 0.12 -19.75
C VAL A 61 24.49 -0.44 -18.37
N TRP A 62 24.59 -1.76 -18.19
CA TRP A 62 24.36 -2.39 -16.89
C TRP A 62 25.39 -1.98 -15.85
N ASP A 63 26.64 -1.87 -16.21
CA ASP A 63 27.72 -1.43 -15.35
C ASP A 63 27.50 -0.02 -14.77
N HIS A 64 26.80 0.84 -15.50
CA HIS A 64 26.40 2.17 -15.06
C HIS A 64 25.12 2.21 -14.20
N TYR A 65 24.38 1.10 -14.14
CA TYR A 65 23.06 1.09 -13.49
C TYR A 65 23.10 1.44 -12.01
N PHE A 66 24.09 0.95 -11.26
CA PHE A 66 24.24 1.21 -9.82
C PHE A 66 25.30 2.27 -9.51
N LYS A 67 26.02 2.75 -10.50
CA LYS A 67 27.05 3.80 -10.31
C LYS A 67 26.42 5.18 -10.18
N SER A 68 27.17 6.10 -9.58
CA SER A 68 26.90 7.53 -9.69
C SER A 68 27.21 7.97 -11.12
N ASN A 69 26.25 8.61 -11.76
CA ASN A 69 26.37 9.15 -13.10
C ASN A 69 26.21 10.66 -13.05
N ASP A 70 26.81 11.35 -13.98
CA ASP A 70 26.64 12.80 -14.17
C ASP A 70 26.28 13.08 -15.63
N PHE A 71 24.99 13.26 -15.88
CA PHE A 71 24.45 13.66 -17.16
C PHE A 71 23.89 15.08 -17.11
N SER A 72 24.58 15.99 -16.39
CA SER A 72 24.16 17.39 -16.22
C SER A 72 24.13 18.21 -17.54
N ASP A 73 24.76 17.70 -18.59
CA ASP A 73 24.68 18.21 -19.97
C ASP A 73 23.38 17.82 -20.68
N LYS A 74 22.65 16.82 -20.19
CA LYS A 74 21.43 16.33 -20.80
C LYS A 74 20.20 17.08 -20.26
N ILE A 75 19.26 17.41 -21.16
CA ILE A 75 17.95 17.97 -20.83
C ILE A 75 16.88 17.00 -21.30
N VAL A 76 16.01 16.62 -20.39
CA VAL A 76 14.90 15.68 -20.66
C VAL A 76 13.57 16.37 -20.46
N LEU A 77 12.71 16.26 -21.47
CA LEU A 77 11.33 16.73 -21.42
C LEU A 77 10.37 15.53 -21.34
N ASP A 78 9.52 15.52 -20.30
CA ASP A 78 8.36 14.63 -20.23
C ASP A 78 7.07 15.46 -20.29
N PRO A 79 6.40 15.53 -21.47
CA PRO A 79 5.20 16.35 -21.64
C PRO A 79 3.94 15.76 -20.99
N PHE A 80 4.00 14.55 -20.43
CA PHE A 80 2.92 13.84 -19.75
C PHE A 80 3.44 13.14 -18.49
N MET A 81 4.13 13.90 -17.61
CA MET A 81 4.95 13.36 -16.53
C MET A 81 4.20 12.48 -15.51
N GLY A 82 2.90 12.62 -15.38
CA GLY A 82 2.02 11.80 -14.54
C GLY A 82 2.61 11.51 -13.17
N SER A 83 3.01 10.27 -12.97
CA SER A 83 3.58 9.77 -11.72
C SER A 83 5.07 10.07 -11.52
N ARG A 84 5.65 10.99 -12.29
CA ARG A 84 7.03 11.43 -12.09
C ARG A 84 8.16 10.47 -12.42
N THR A 85 7.90 9.23 -12.79
CA THR A 85 8.93 8.19 -12.91
C THR A 85 10.09 8.62 -13.80
N THR A 86 9.80 9.20 -14.97
CA THR A 86 10.81 9.75 -15.89
C THR A 86 11.68 10.80 -15.20
N LEU A 87 11.03 11.80 -14.59
CA LEU A 87 11.74 12.95 -14.00
C LEU A 87 12.62 12.52 -12.82
N VAL A 88 12.08 11.69 -11.92
CA VAL A 88 12.82 11.23 -10.74
C VAL A 88 14.03 10.39 -11.14
N GLU A 89 13.85 9.39 -12.00
CA GLU A 89 14.94 8.47 -12.35
C GLU A 89 16.02 9.17 -13.17
N LEU A 90 15.65 10.06 -14.10
CA LEU A 90 16.65 10.77 -14.93
C LEU A 90 17.33 11.91 -14.17
N ASN A 91 16.63 12.59 -13.26
CA ASN A 91 17.25 13.54 -12.34
C ASN A 91 18.29 12.85 -11.42
N ARG A 92 17.99 11.64 -10.94
CA ARG A 92 18.94 10.83 -10.15
C ARG A 92 20.15 10.34 -10.94
N LEU A 93 20.10 10.38 -12.26
CA LEU A 93 21.23 10.17 -13.16
C LEU A 93 22.02 11.47 -13.44
N GLY A 94 21.60 12.59 -12.85
CA GLY A 94 22.24 13.90 -13.00
C GLY A 94 21.63 14.79 -14.11
N ALA A 95 20.69 14.28 -14.91
CA ALA A 95 20.10 15.04 -16.00
C ALA A 95 19.19 16.17 -15.49
N LYS A 96 19.09 17.26 -16.26
CA LYS A 96 18.10 18.32 -16.06
C LYS A 96 16.75 17.86 -16.61
N THR A 97 15.71 17.93 -15.79
CA THR A 97 14.39 17.40 -16.17
C THR A 97 13.34 18.49 -16.22
N ILE A 98 12.51 18.46 -17.26
CA ILE A 98 11.35 19.34 -17.45
C ILE A 98 10.12 18.45 -17.56
N GLY A 99 9.14 18.66 -16.68
CA GLY A 99 7.90 17.90 -16.67
C GLY A 99 6.68 18.78 -16.87
N ILE A 100 5.74 18.31 -17.66
CA ILE A 100 4.46 18.97 -17.90
C ILE A 100 3.34 17.96 -17.61
N ASP A 101 2.30 18.41 -16.94
CA ASP A 101 1.07 17.64 -16.74
C ASP A 101 -0.12 18.58 -16.57
N ILE A 102 -1.27 18.18 -17.06
CA ILE A 102 -2.52 18.93 -16.86
C ILE A 102 -3.06 18.78 -15.43
N ASN A 103 -2.67 17.71 -14.74
CA ASN A 103 -3.12 17.43 -13.37
C ASN A 103 -2.25 18.19 -12.36
N PRO A 104 -2.81 19.16 -11.61
CA PRO A 104 -2.06 19.92 -10.62
C PRO A 104 -1.50 19.04 -9.48
N VAL A 105 -2.11 17.90 -9.20
CA VAL A 105 -1.61 16.95 -8.20
C VAL A 105 -0.31 16.29 -8.69
N ALA A 106 -0.21 15.94 -9.99
CA ALA A 106 1.01 15.43 -10.58
C ALA A 106 2.14 16.45 -10.44
N TRP A 107 1.90 17.69 -10.86
CA TRP A 107 2.87 18.77 -10.73
C TRP A 107 3.34 19.00 -9.29
N TRP A 108 2.39 19.10 -8.35
CA TRP A 108 2.69 19.31 -6.94
C TRP A 108 3.55 18.18 -6.35
N THR A 109 3.17 16.94 -6.64
CA THR A 109 3.85 15.76 -6.11
C THR A 109 5.29 15.68 -6.62
N VAL A 110 5.49 15.86 -7.94
CA VAL A 110 6.83 15.87 -8.55
C VAL A 110 7.70 16.97 -7.97
N LYS A 111 7.15 18.19 -7.85
CA LYS A 111 7.87 19.32 -7.25
C LYS A 111 8.34 18.97 -5.84
N LYS A 112 7.48 18.41 -5.00
CA LYS A 112 7.82 18.09 -3.60
C LYS A 112 8.78 16.91 -3.45
N GLU A 113 8.83 16.02 -4.40
CA GLU A 113 9.79 14.90 -4.39
C GLU A 113 11.18 15.28 -4.88
N LEU A 114 11.28 16.25 -5.78
CA LEU A 114 12.56 16.72 -6.34
C LEU A 114 13.11 17.97 -5.62
N GLU A 115 12.29 18.65 -4.81
CA GLU A 115 12.70 19.83 -4.06
C GLU A 115 13.62 19.43 -2.91
N PRO A 116 14.81 20.04 -2.78
CA PRO A 116 15.67 19.81 -1.63
C PRO A 116 14.97 20.22 -0.33
N VAL A 117 15.05 19.36 0.69
CA VAL A 117 14.45 19.60 2.01
C VAL A 117 15.53 19.45 3.07
N ASP A 118 15.64 20.44 3.95
CA ASP A 118 16.41 20.29 5.19
C ASP A 118 15.64 19.39 6.16
N THR A 119 16.17 18.19 6.36
CA THR A 119 15.54 17.17 7.21
C THR A 119 15.46 17.59 8.67
N ASN A 120 16.39 18.41 9.17
CA ASN A 120 16.38 18.90 10.55
C ASN A 120 15.24 19.93 10.74
N GLU A 121 15.05 20.81 9.78
CA GLU A 121 13.93 21.78 9.82
C GLU A 121 12.58 21.06 9.68
N LEU A 122 12.51 20.05 8.81
CA LEU A 122 11.31 19.20 8.67
C LEU A 122 10.96 18.49 9.99
N GLU A 123 11.95 17.92 10.68
CA GLU A 123 11.75 17.26 11.96
C GLU A 123 11.27 18.25 13.05
N LYS A 124 11.86 19.43 13.11
CA LYS A 124 11.42 20.48 14.04
C LYS A 124 9.99 20.91 13.76
N ALA A 125 9.64 21.12 12.49
CA ALA A 125 8.28 21.47 12.08
C ALA A 125 7.29 20.38 12.44
N PHE A 126 7.64 19.10 12.20
CA PHE A 126 6.82 17.96 12.57
C PHE A 126 6.58 17.86 14.07
N LYS A 127 7.63 17.99 14.90
CA LYS A 127 7.50 18.01 16.37
C LYS A 127 6.62 19.15 16.88
N THR A 128 6.70 20.31 16.23
CA THR A 128 5.86 21.46 16.57
C THR A 128 4.40 21.20 16.24
N LEU A 129 4.14 20.63 15.06
CA LEU A 129 2.79 20.21 14.65
C LEU A 129 2.25 19.14 15.60
N GLU A 130 3.03 18.10 15.89
CA GLU A 130 2.63 17.03 16.82
C GLU A 130 2.20 17.59 18.17
N ARG A 131 3.01 18.45 18.80
CA ARG A 131 2.68 19.08 20.09
C ARG A 131 1.38 19.90 20.04
N SER A 132 1.05 20.49 18.90
CA SER A 132 -0.13 21.36 18.77
C SER A 132 -1.43 20.60 18.53
N VAL A 133 -1.38 19.42 17.91
CA VAL A 133 -2.60 18.73 17.45
C VAL A 133 -2.72 17.27 17.90
N ALA A 134 -1.62 16.62 18.36
CA ALA A 134 -1.64 15.19 18.62
C ALA A 134 -2.70 14.81 19.68
N ASP A 135 -2.78 15.53 20.79
CA ASP A 135 -3.73 15.21 21.86
C ASP A 135 -5.18 15.40 21.41
N LYS A 136 -5.43 16.42 20.58
CA LYS A 136 -6.76 16.65 19.98
C LYS A 136 -7.17 15.54 19.03
N ILE A 137 -6.21 14.94 18.34
CA ILE A 137 -6.47 13.83 17.41
C ILE A 137 -6.59 12.53 18.18
N LYS A 138 -5.68 12.25 19.12
CA LYS A 138 -5.63 10.99 19.88
C LYS A 138 -6.91 10.72 20.66
N GLN A 139 -7.63 11.75 21.12
CA GLN A 139 -8.92 11.55 21.80
C GLN A 139 -9.96 10.78 20.96
N TYR A 140 -9.88 10.85 19.61
CA TYR A 140 -10.76 10.10 18.72
C TYR A 140 -10.31 8.66 18.51
N TYR A 141 -9.14 8.28 19.02
CA TYR A 141 -8.53 6.97 18.88
C TYR A 141 -8.43 6.26 20.24
N LYS A 142 -9.46 6.46 21.07
CA LYS A 142 -9.57 5.81 22.37
C LYS A 142 -10.66 4.74 22.34
N THR A 143 -10.42 3.65 23.06
CA THR A 143 -11.37 2.55 23.27
C THR A 143 -11.17 1.92 24.63
N GLU A 144 -12.11 1.10 25.06
CA GLU A 144 -11.94 0.27 26.24
C GLU A 144 -11.20 -1.02 25.87
N CYS A 145 -10.16 -1.36 26.63
CA CYS A 145 -9.46 -2.64 26.46
C CYS A 145 -10.38 -3.80 26.85
N PRO A 146 -10.62 -4.78 25.98
CA PRO A 146 -11.53 -5.90 26.29
C PRO A 146 -11.00 -6.84 27.39
N ALA A 147 -9.69 -6.79 27.70
CA ALA A 147 -9.08 -7.64 28.70
C ALA A 147 -9.06 -7.03 30.10
N CYS A 148 -8.81 -5.71 30.22
CA CYS A 148 -8.63 -5.07 31.53
C CYS A 148 -9.62 -3.91 31.79
N HIS A 149 -10.52 -3.62 30.85
CA HIS A 149 -11.54 -2.57 30.91
C HIS A 149 -10.99 -1.15 31.14
N ARG A 150 -9.70 -0.92 30.94
CA ARG A 150 -9.08 0.41 31.01
C ARG A 150 -9.08 1.07 29.64
N GLU A 151 -8.98 2.38 29.62
CA GLU A 151 -8.79 3.14 28.39
C GLU A 151 -7.51 2.68 27.66
N ALA A 152 -7.59 2.47 26.37
CA ALA A 152 -6.51 2.07 25.50
C ALA A 152 -6.53 2.84 24.18
N ASP A 153 -5.38 2.97 23.54
CA ASP A 153 -5.27 3.53 22.21
C ASP A 153 -5.72 2.52 21.14
N VAL A 154 -6.53 2.99 20.20
CA VAL A 154 -6.92 2.19 19.04
C VAL A 154 -5.76 2.10 18.07
N MET A 155 -5.30 0.90 17.75
CA MET A 155 -4.25 0.68 16.77
C MET A 155 -4.79 0.66 15.33
N TYR A 156 -5.97 0.07 15.12
CA TYR A 156 -6.59 -0.08 13.80
C TYR A 156 -8.10 0.02 13.89
N TYR A 157 -8.72 0.64 12.87
CA TYR A 157 -10.16 0.61 12.62
C TYR A 157 -10.43 -0.25 11.40
N PHE A 158 -11.36 -1.20 11.53
CA PHE A 158 -11.87 -1.99 10.42
C PHE A 158 -13.22 -1.41 9.98
N TRP A 159 -13.22 -0.77 8.83
CA TRP A 159 -14.45 -0.23 8.24
C TRP A 159 -15.22 -1.34 7.53
N VAL A 160 -16.39 -1.65 8.03
CA VAL A 160 -17.26 -2.68 7.48
C VAL A 160 -18.53 -2.04 6.92
N ARG A 161 -18.83 -2.34 5.66
CA ARG A 161 -20.06 -1.87 5.05
C ARG A 161 -21.26 -2.60 5.67
N LYS A 162 -22.33 -1.85 5.96
CA LYS A 162 -23.55 -2.34 6.57
C LYS A 162 -24.73 -2.13 5.62
N VAL A 163 -25.60 -3.12 5.49
CA VAL A 163 -26.83 -3.06 4.70
C VAL A 163 -28.00 -3.58 5.51
N LYS A 164 -29.21 -3.17 5.15
CA LYS A 164 -30.44 -3.71 5.74
C LYS A 164 -30.82 -5.01 5.05
N CYS A 165 -31.17 -6.04 5.85
CA CYS A 165 -31.80 -7.26 5.32
C CYS A 165 -33.18 -6.91 4.76
N ILE A 166 -33.46 -7.29 3.53
CA ILE A 166 -34.74 -7.02 2.87
C ILE A 166 -35.92 -7.80 3.46
N SER A 167 -35.65 -8.94 4.13
CA SER A 167 -36.65 -9.79 4.70
C SER A 167 -37.03 -9.42 6.14
N CYS A 168 -36.05 -9.05 6.98
CA CYS A 168 -36.28 -8.81 8.40
C CYS A 168 -35.86 -7.41 8.89
N GLY A 169 -35.28 -6.54 8.02
CA GLY A 169 -34.86 -5.19 8.36
C GLY A 169 -33.61 -5.08 9.25
N LYS A 170 -33.04 -6.20 9.72
CA LYS A 170 -31.84 -6.20 10.55
C LYS A 170 -30.61 -5.75 9.77
N ASP A 171 -29.65 -5.20 10.50
CA ASP A 171 -28.36 -4.80 9.92
C ASP A 171 -27.49 -6.03 9.65
N VAL A 172 -27.00 -6.13 8.41
CA VAL A 172 -26.05 -7.14 7.96
C VAL A 172 -24.72 -6.45 7.68
N HIS A 173 -23.67 -6.89 8.34
CA HIS A 173 -22.31 -6.42 8.10
C HIS A 173 -21.65 -7.26 7.02
N LEU A 174 -21.10 -6.61 6.00
CA LEU A 174 -20.53 -7.28 4.83
C LEU A 174 -19.07 -7.60 5.07
N PHE A 175 -18.78 -8.78 5.59
CA PHE A 175 -17.43 -9.32 5.69
C PHE A 175 -17.14 -10.27 4.53
N LYS A 176 -15.95 -10.18 3.95
CA LYS A 176 -15.47 -11.15 2.98
C LYS A 176 -15.09 -12.47 3.68
N TYR A 177 -14.56 -12.36 4.87
CA TYR A 177 -14.23 -13.43 5.82
C TYR A 177 -14.18 -12.83 7.23
N HIS A 178 -14.43 -13.64 8.24
CA HIS A 178 -14.46 -13.19 9.64
C HIS A 178 -13.09 -13.25 10.33
N VAL A 179 -12.00 -13.27 9.54
CA VAL A 179 -10.62 -13.26 10.00
C VAL A 179 -10.10 -11.82 10.03
N ILE A 180 -9.68 -11.35 11.19
CA ILE A 180 -9.01 -10.04 11.39
C ILE A 180 -7.51 -10.18 11.16
N ALA A 181 -6.89 -11.21 11.75
CA ALA A 181 -5.50 -11.56 11.54
C ALA A 181 -5.34 -13.07 11.45
N ARG A 182 -4.55 -13.53 10.47
CA ARG A 182 -4.23 -14.94 10.33
C ARG A 182 -3.13 -15.34 11.31
N GLU A 183 -3.15 -16.60 11.72
CA GLU A 183 -2.12 -17.20 12.54
C GLU A 183 -0.73 -17.07 11.92
N LYS A 184 0.28 -16.88 12.78
CA LYS A 184 1.70 -16.94 12.46
C LYS A 184 2.40 -17.80 13.52
N GLU A 185 3.68 -18.20 13.28
CA GLU A 185 4.44 -19.10 14.14
C GLU A 185 4.34 -18.83 15.66
N LYS A 186 4.15 -17.57 16.06
CA LYS A 186 4.10 -17.16 17.48
C LYS A 186 2.81 -16.44 17.87
N HIS A 187 1.84 -16.34 16.95
CA HIS A 187 0.60 -15.59 17.18
C HIS A 187 -0.60 -16.39 16.71
N PRO A 188 -1.64 -16.55 17.55
CA PRO A 188 -2.89 -17.16 17.15
C PRO A 188 -3.62 -16.33 16.08
N ALA A 189 -4.57 -16.93 15.41
CA ALA A 189 -5.48 -16.20 14.56
C ALA A 189 -6.42 -15.34 15.41
N VAL A 190 -6.78 -14.16 14.91
CA VAL A 190 -7.79 -13.29 15.51
C VAL A 190 -9.00 -13.25 14.60
N VAL A 191 -10.15 -13.56 15.14
CA VAL A 191 -11.42 -13.67 14.39
C VAL A 191 -12.51 -12.82 15.04
N VAL A 192 -13.54 -12.49 14.28
CA VAL A 192 -14.74 -11.79 14.75
C VAL A 192 -15.98 -12.70 14.63
N CYS A 193 -16.71 -12.86 15.71
CA CYS A 193 -17.96 -13.63 15.71
C CYS A 193 -19.02 -12.93 14.84
N PRO A 194 -19.62 -13.61 13.85
CA PRO A 194 -20.66 -13.02 13.01
C PRO A 194 -21.97 -12.73 13.74
N ASP A 195 -22.22 -13.34 14.88
CA ASP A 195 -23.45 -13.19 15.68
C ASP A 195 -23.34 -12.02 16.69
N CYS A 196 -22.34 -12.05 17.55
CA CYS A 196 -22.23 -11.07 18.65
C CYS A 196 -21.10 -10.05 18.50
N TRP A 197 -20.35 -10.09 17.40
CA TRP A 197 -19.23 -9.19 17.06
C TRP A 197 -18.06 -9.24 18.05
N HIS A 198 -18.03 -10.26 18.91
CA HIS A 198 -16.90 -10.47 19.82
C HIS A 198 -15.66 -10.85 19.03
N ILE A 199 -14.56 -10.16 19.31
CA ILE A 199 -13.24 -10.43 18.73
C ILE A 199 -12.47 -11.31 19.72
N PHE A 200 -11.93 -12.43 19.24
CA PHE A 200 -11.22 -13.37 20.08
C PHE A 200 -10.12 -14.11 19.30
N GLU A 201 -9.20 -14.73 20.03
CA GLU A 201 -8.14 -15.54 19.46
C GLU A 201 -8.61 -16.99 19.28
N THR A 202 -8.21 -17.59 18.15
CA THR A 202 -8.42 -19.03 17.87
C THR A 202 -7.12 -19.63 17.33
N ARG A 203 -7.00 -20.94 17.43
CA ARG A 203 -5.78 -21.66 17.01
C ARG A 203 -5.55 -21.54 15.50
N SER A 204 -6.59 -21.62 14.71
CA SER A 204 -6.54 -21.55 13.24
C SER A 204 -7.64 -20.67 12.69
N SER A 205 -7.34 -19.93 11.64
CA SER A 205 -8.31 -19.14 10.87
C SER A 205 -9.02 -19.96 9.80
N ARG A 206 -8.67 -21.24 9.64
CA ARG A 206 -9.17 -22.15 8.59
C ARG A 206 -9.99 -23.32 9.15
N GLU A 207 -10.27 -23.32 10.43
CA GLU A 207 -11.04 -24.35 11.12
C GLU A 207 -12.28 -23.74 11.75
N ILE A 208 -13.36 -24.51 11.76
CA ILE A 208 -14.58 -24.12 12.46
C ILE A 208 -14.26 -23.83 13.92
N THR A 209 -14.71 -22.70 14.41
CA THR A 209 -14.46 -22.24 15.77
C THR A 209 -15.74 -21.83 16.46
N GLN A 210 -15.74 -21.91 17.80
CA GLN A 210 -16.86 -21.52 18.64
C GLN A 210 -16.54 -20.20 19.38
N CYS A 211 -17.47 -19.25 19.32
CA CYS A 211 -17.35 -18.00 20.02
C CYS A 211 -17.41 -18.20 21.54
N PRO A 212 -16.42 -17.75 22.31
CA PRO A 212 -16.42 -17.91 23.77
C PRO A 212 -17.51 -17.08 24.48
N LYS A 213 -18.06 -16.06 23.82
CA LYS A 213 -19.08 -15.17 24.40
C LYS A 213 -20.49 -15.65 24.18
N CYS A 214 -20.84 -16.13 22.98
CA CYS A 214 -22.23 -16.50 22.63
C CYS A 214 -22.38 -17.96 22.23
N SER A 215 -21.29 -18.73 22.24
CA SER A 215 -21.23 -20.14 21.84
C SER A 215 -21.63 -20.41 20.39
N PHE A 216 -21.64 -19.38 19.56
CA PHE A 216 -21.92 -19.49 18.14
C PHE A 216 -20.75 -20.17 17.41
N GLU A 217 -21.04 -21.17 16.58
CA GLU A 217 -20.07 -21.94 15.83
C GLU A 217 -20.07 -21.47 14.36
N PHE A 218 -18.89 -21.17 13.80
CA PHE A 218 -18.75 -20.63 12.45
C PHE A 218 -17.39 -20.96 11.84
N ASP A 219 -17.33 -20.92 10.51
CA ASP A 219 -16.07 -20.96 9.77
C ASP A 219 -15.55 -19.52 9.57
N PRO A 220 -14.37 -19.17 10.09
CA PRO A 220 -13.82 -17.82 9.94
C PRO A 220 -13.49 -17.44 8.49
N ASP A 221 -13.16 -18.39 7.62
CA ASP A 221 -12.89 -18.13 6.21
C ASP A 221 -14.16 -17.91 5.37
N GLU A 222 -15.35 -18.23 5.91
CA GLU A 222 -16.62 -17.86 5.31
C GLU A 222 -17.00 -16.43 5.65
N GLY A 223 -17.57 -15.71 4.68
CA GLY A 223 -18.02 -14.33 4.82
C GLY A 223 -19.52 -14.17 4.61
N THR A 224 -19.99 -12.93 4.70
CA THR A 224 -21.39 -12.58 4.44
C THR A 224 -21.68 -12.27 2.97
N PHE A 225 -20.68 -12.27 2.11
CA PHE A 225 -20.89 -12.11 0.66
C PHE A 225 -19.78 -12.74 -0.17
N GLU A 226 -20.12 -13.22 -1.36
CA GLU A 226 -19.22 -13.77 -2.36
C GLU A 226 -19.60 -13.23 -3.74
N GLY A 227 -18.61 -12.90 -4.58
CA GLY A 227 -18.83 -12.44 -5.94
C GLY A 227 -19.74 -11.20 -6.07
N GLY A 228 -19.78 -10.33 -5.06
CA GLY A 228 -20.66 -9.15 -5.02
C GLY A 228 -22.12 -9.43 -4.62
N LYS A 229 -22.47 -10.67 -4.30
CA LYS A 229 -23.78 -11.04 -3.77
C LYS A 229 -23.69 -11.28 -2.27
N ILE A 230 -24.73 -10.87 -1.53
CA ILE A 230 -24.87 -11.22 -0.11
C ILE A 230 -25.18 -12.71 -0.06
N ILE A 231 -24.35 -13.48 0.63
CA ILE A 231 -24.61 -14.86 0.96
C ILE A 231 -25.27 -14.85 2.34
N PRO A 232 -26.44 -15.47 2.51
CA PRO A 232 -26.92 -15.75 3.84
C PRO A 232 -25.86 -16.60 4.54
N ALA A 233 -25.41 -16.18 5.73
CA ALA A 233 -24.46 -16.94 6.51
C ALA A 233 -25.00 -18.38 6.65
N ARG A 234 -24.32 -19.35 6.02
CA ARG A 234 -24.61 -20.75 6.23
C ARG A 234 -24.14 -21.09 7.63
N LEU A 235 -25.09 -21.13 8.53
CA LEU A 235 -24.85 -21.60 9.87
C LEU A 235 -24.71 -23.10 9.84
N VAL A 236 -23.57 -23.59 10.29
CA VAL A 236 -23.47 -24.98 10.72
C VAL A 236 -24.35 -25.07 11.95
N ASN A 237 -25.55 -25.69 11.79
CA ASN A 237 -26.52 -26.05 12.82
C ASN A 237 -27.46 -25.01 13.46
N ARG A 238 -27.67 -23.85 12.89
CA ARG A 238 -28.90 -23.07 13.21
C ARG A 238 -29.34 -22.29 11.98
N ASP A 239 -30.58 -22.57 11.55
CA ASP A 239 -31.30 -21.74 10.60
C ASP A 239 -31.46 -20.33 11.19
N ILE A 240 -30.54 -19.42 10.87
CA ILE A 240 -30.90 -18.01 10.93
C ILE A 240 -31.72 -17.77 9.67
N MET A 241 -32.99 -18.01 9.76
CA MET A 241 -33.93 -17.45 8.82
C MET A 241 -33.91 -15.95 8.98
N CYS A 242 -33.30 -15.28 8.02
CA CYS A 242 -33.67 -13.94 7.62
C CYS A 242 -34.73 -14.05 6.58
#